data_577351470ffafaee3a3cbde019356859
#
_entry.id   577351470ffafaee3a3cbde019356859
#
_cell.length_a   1.000
_cell.length_b   1.000
_cell.length_c   1.000
_cell.angle_alpha   90.00
_cell.angle_beta   90.00
_cell.angle_gamma   90.00
#
_symmetry.space_group_name_H-M   'P 1'
#
loop_
_entity.id
_entity.type
_entity.pdbx_description
1 polymer ?
#
loop_
_entity_poly.entity_id
_entity_poly.type
_entity_poly.pdbx_seq_one_letter_code
_entity_poly.pdbx_strand_id
1 'polypeptide(L)'
;MQKNWKSKLKQLLFAIMFLLVLSGNGNVISVQAQVTSVEDVEEAQPGKFENTEDGWIYIYEDGTQATDCLLDINEKTYYFSEEGIRQYGWQEIDSKWYYFGSKSKGYMYKNAWIKEKGKNTYYVGSDGSRCTGWYTGKNTYYFDKKGRLVTGYKKIKGVKYRFDSKGRMTKSGPNFSLNSQCAILVEANSGKVIFSKNPDLRHANASTTKIMTAVLAVENCEMSEIVKTSKYAASQEPSKLYFKKGERFYMGDMLYSLLLPSHNDTAVAIAEHVGGSTKKFVNMMNEKAAELGCTNTHFATPNGLDAGLNHYTTARDMAKIASYAWQYSRIREIVGTRTKTIKNLKGKTYNLVSTNRLLHEGMAGIGGMKTGYTDKAGQCFVGVIKGLNGKTYISVTFGARTTDGRWADARKLLSYARNLK
;
A
#
# COMPACT_ATOMS: atom_id res chain seq x y z
N MET A 1 46.67 -17.56 -12.71
CA MET A 1 46.82 -17.76 -11.24
C MET A 1 46.29 -16.62 -10.36
N GLN A 2 45.72 -15.54 -10.90
CA GLN A 2 45.20 -14.41 -10.10
C GLN A 2 43.65 -14.43 -9.81
N LYS A 3 42.86 -15.21 -10.55
CA LYS A 3 41.38 -15.26 -10.37
C LYS A 3 40.93 -16.02 -9.11
N ASN A 4 41.73 -16.96 -8.59
CA ASN A 4 41.32 -17.80 -7.48
C ASN A 4 41.53 -17.17 -6.08
N TRP A 5 42.22 -16.06 -5.98
CA TRP A 5 42.52 -15.39 -4.70
C TRP A 5 41.34 -14.49 -4.22
N LYS A 6 40.64 -13.80 -5.14
CA LYS A 6 39.53 -12.93 -4.78
C LYS A 6 38.31 -13.72 -4.28
N SER A 7 38.02 -14.91 -4.83
CA SER A 7 36.97 -15.82 -4.37
C SER A 7 37.28 -16.39 -2.98
N LYS A 8 38.53 -16.80 -2.73
CA LYS A 8 38.95 -17.29 -1.40
C LYS A 8 39.00 -16.17 -0.35
N LEU A 9 39.29 -14.94 -0.73
CA LEU A 9 39.31 -13.79 0.19
C LEU A 9 37.84 -13.40 0.58
N LYS A 10 36.86 -13.50 -0.33
CA LYS A 10 35.44 -13.28 -0.03
C LYS A 10 34.90 -14.35 0.93
N GLN A 11 35.25 -15.62 0.75
CA GLN A 11 34.87 -16.71 1.65
C GLN A 11 35.52 -16.58 3.04
N LEU A 12 36.75 -16.08 3.13
CA LEU A 12 37.45 -15.84 4.40
C LEU A 12 36.85 -14.65 5.16
N LEU A 13 36.50 -13.56 4.47
CA LEU A 13 35.81 -12.41 5.07
C LEU A 13 34.40 -12.76 5.58
N PHE A 14 33.67 -13.67 4.90
CA PHE A 14 32.36 -14.16 5.35
C PHE A 14 32.49 -15.02 6.61
N ALA A 15 33.51 -15.85 6.71
CA ALA A 15 33.78 -16.68 7.91
C ALA A 15 34.21 -15.83 9.12
N ILE A 16 34.96 -14.76 8.92
CA ILE A 16 35.43 -13.87 10.00
C ILE A 16 34.27 -13.01 10.54
N MET A 17 33.31 -12.60 9.71
CA MET A 17 32.11 -11.86 10.15
C MET A 17 31.15 -12.75 10.97
N PHE A 18 31.13 -14.07 10.74
CA PHE A 18 30.29 -15.01 11.51
C PHE A 18 30.87 -15.35 12.90
N LEU A 19 32.19 -15.20 13.09
CA LEU A 19 32.88 -15.51 14.36
C LEU A 19 32.89 -14.34 15.36
N LEU A 20 32.62 -13.10 14.94
CA LEU A 20 32.60 -11.92 15.82
C LEU A 20 31.23 -11.63 16.48
N VAL A 21 30.18 -12.41 16.18
CA VAL A 21 28.82 -12.22 16.74
C VAL A 21 28.55 -13.15 17.94
N LEU A 22 29.47 -14.01 18.36
CA LEU A 22 29.26 -14.99 19.42
C LEU A 22 29.85 -14.63 20.80
N SER A 23 30.25 -13.39 21.03
CA SER A 23 30.72 -12.97 22.38
C SER A 23 30.07 -11.65 22.80
N GLY A 24 28.91 -11.70 23.47
CA GLY A 24 28.34 -10.53 24.16
C GLY A 24 26.83 -10.55 24.34
N ASN A 25 26.38 -11.08 25.49
CA ASN A 25 25.10 -10.80 26.17
C ASN A 25 23.81 -10.52 25.40
N GLY A 26 22.97 -11.54 25.36
CA GLY A 26 21.55 -11.53 25.69
C GLY A 26 20.62 -10.41 25.16
N ASN A 27 20.41 -10.28 23.87
CA ASN A 27 19.16 -9.79 23.28
C ASN A 27 18.99 -10.42 21.90
N VAL A 28 17.94 -11.20 21.72
CA VAL A 28 17.62 -11.82 20.43
C VAL A 28 17.11 -10.71 19.49
N ILE A 29 18.01 -10.13 18.72
CA ILE A 29 17.66 -9.35 17.54
C ILE A 29 17.38 -10.38 16.45
N SER A 30 16.12 -10.53 16.05
CA SER A 30 15.75 -11.28 14.85
C SER A 30 16.31 -10.56 13.63
N VAL A 31 17.51 -10.91 13.21
CA VAL A 31 18.02 -10.56 11.89
C VAL A 31 17.20 -11.36 10.89
N GLN A 32 16.20 -10.73 10.26
CA GLN A 32 15.66 -11.24 9.01
C GLN A 32 16.82 -11.25 8.01
N ALA A 33 17.35 -12.44 7.76
CA ALA A 33 18.25 -12.65 6.65
C ALA A 33 17.46 -12.29 5.37
N GLN A 34 17.71 -11.13 4.81
CA GLN A 34 17.43 -10.87 3.42
C GLN A 34 18.32 -11.83 2.64
N VAL A 35 17.70 -12.88 2.11
CA VAL A 35 18.33 -13.73 1.12
C VAL A 35 18.46 -12.89 -0.13
N THR A 36 19.59 -12.27 -0.30
CA THR A 36 20.04 -11.67 -1.55
C THR A 36 20.36 -12.82 -2.50
N SER A 37 19.46 -13.13 -3.37
CA SER A 37 19.60 -14.18 -4.35
C SER A 37 19.49 -13.59 -5.75
N VAL A 38 20.40 -14.00 -6.56
CA VAL A 38 20.84 -13.62 -7.91
C VAL A 38 22.00 -12.61 -7.84
N GLU A 39 23.02 -12.90 -7.04
CA GLU A 39 24.30 -12.18 -7.08
C GLU A 39 25.28 -12.76 -8.11
N ASP A 40 24.92 -13.83 -8.84
CA ASP A 40 25.83 -14.51 -9.77
C ASP A 40 25.28 -14.59 -11.21
N VAL A 41 24.59 -13.51 -11.67
CA VAL A 41 24.41 -13.33 -13.12
C VAL A 41 25.66 -12.64 -13.65
N GLU A 42 26.52 -13.39 -14.33
CA GLU A 42 27.68 -12.83 -14.97
C GLU A 42 27.28 -12.10 -16.26
N GLU A 43 27.82 -10.90 -16.48
CA GLU A 43 27.73 -10.26 -17.78
C GLU A 43 28.55 -11.09 -18.77
N ALA A 44 27.92 -11.52 -19.87
CA ALA A 44 28.59 -12.42 -20.80
C ALA A 44 29.81 -11.75 -21.43
N GLN A 45 30.95 -12.43 -21.42
CA GLN A 45 32.08 -12.10 -22.27
C GLN A 45 31.63 -12.19 -23.75
N PRO A 46 32.19 -11.42 -24.68
CA PRO A 46 31.89 -11.51 -26.10
C PRO A 46 31.92 -12.95 -26.61
N GLY A 47 30.95 -13.30 -27.43
CA GLY A 47 30.80 -14.67 -27.94
C GLY A 47 29.55 -14.77 -28.84
N LYS A 48 29.18 -15.99 -29.22
CA LYS A 48 28.07 -16.26 -30.11
C LYS A 48 27.26 -17.47 -29.70
N PHE A 49 25.97 -17.46 -30.03
CA PHE A 49 25.14 -18.66 -29.98
C PHE A 49 25.43 -19.57 -31.18
N GLU A 50 25.58 -20.87 -30.90
CA GLU A 50 25.61 -21.92 -31.93
C GLU A 50 24.51 -22.95 -31.65
N ASN A 51 23.91 -23.49 -32.75
CA ASN A 51 22.90 -24.52 -32.63
C ASN A 51 23.52 -25.87 -33.00
N THR A 52 23.58 -26.78 -32.03
CA THR A 52 24.09 -28.14 -32.21
C THR A 52 22.92 -29.14 -32.32
N GLU A 53 23.22 -30.43 -32.55
CA GLU A 53 22.22 -31.49 -32.48
C GLU A 53 21.53 -31.59 -31.13
N ASP A 54 22.27 -31.32 -30.01
CA ASP A 54 21.76 -31.37 -28.63
C ASP A 54 21.02 -30.09 -28.22
N GLY A 55 21.23 -28.97 -28.90
CA GLY A 55 20.57 -27.70 -28.62
C GLY A 55 21.45 -26.47 -28.80
N TRP A 56 20.99 -25.34 -28.28
CA TRP A 56 21.73 -24.10 -28.36
C TRP A 56 22.81 -24.03 -27.27
N ILE A 57 24.04 -23.64 -27.65
CA ILE A 57 25.19 -23.38 -26.78
C ILE A 57 25.63 -21.93 -26.94
N TYR A 58 26.45 -21.43 -26.01
CA TYR A 58 27.12 -20.13 -26.14
C TYR A 58 28.63 -20.33 -26.06
N ILE A 59 29.34 -19.92 -27.09
CA ILE A 59 30.79 -20.02 -27.21
C ILE A 59 31.39 -18.63 -27.09
N TYR A 60 32.32 -18.45 -26.16
CA TYR A 60 33.08 -17.23 -25.96
C TYR A 60 34.12 -17.06 -27.10
N GLU A 61 34.66 -15.83 -27.26
CA GLU A 61 35.68 -15.54 -28.27
C GLU A 61 36.99 -16.35 -28.07
N ASP A 62 37.27 -16.79 -26.84
CA ASP A 62 38.41 -17.65 -26.55
C ASP A 62 38.20 -19.13 -26.90
N GLY A 63 37.02 -19.46 -27.45
CA GLY A 63 36.64 -20.82 -27.81
C GLY A 63 36.07 -21.66 -26.67
N THR A 64 35.98 -21.16 -25.45
CA THR A 64 35.38 -21.88 -24.32
C THR A 64 33.86 -21.79 -24.37
N GLN A 65 33.16 -22.76 -23.75
CA GLN A 65 31.69 -22.84 -23.72
C GLN A 65 31.15 -22.46 -22.35
N ALA A 66 30.00 -21.74 -22.36
CA ALA A 66 29.25 -21.47 -21.15
C ALA A 66 28.61 -22.76 -20.59
N THR A 67 28.90 -23.11 -19.34
CA THR A 67 28.37 -24.30 -18.65
C THR A 67 27.95 -23.95 -17.22
N ASP A 68 26.89 -24.57 -16.74
CA ASP A 68 26.33 -24.45 -15.37
C ASP A 68 26.30 -23.01 -14.84
N CYS A 69 25.75 -22.09 -15.66
CA CYS A 69 25.75 -20.67 -15.33
C CYS A 69 24.52 -19.92 -15.83
N LEU A 70 24.24 -18.79 -15.17
CA LEU A 70 23.31 -17.76 -15.63
C LEU A 70 24.12 -16.65 -16.30
N LEU A 71 23.84 -16.36 -17.58
CA LEU A 71 24.51 -15.30 -18.33
C LEU A 71 23.53 -14.26 -18.82
N ASP A 72 23.85 -12.98 -18.63
CA ASP A 72 23.18 -11.87 -19.29
C ASP A 72 23.83 -11.60 -20.66
N ILE A 73 23.08 -11.88 -21.71
CA ILE A 73 23.47 -11.67 -23.10
C ILE A 73 22.46 -10.74 -23.75
N ASN A 74 22.87 -9.52 -24.13
CA ASN A 74 22.00 -8.49 -24.72
C ASN A 74 20.70 -8.25 -23.90
N GLU A 75 20.86 -7.92 -22.61
CA GLU A 75 19.78 -7.63 -21.65
C GLU A 75 18.82 -8.80 -21.37
N LYS A 76 19.19 -10.01 -21.73
CA LYS A 76 18.42 -11.23 -21.49
C LYS A 76 19.24 -12.24 -20.72
N THR A 77 18.69 -12.76 -19.63
CA THR A 77 19.32 -13.78 -18.82
C THR A 77 19.00 -15.17 -19.37
N TYR A 78 20.03 -15.96 -19.67
CA TYR A 78 19.94 -17.35 -20.12
C TYR A 78 20.55 -18.28 -19.06
N TYR A 79 20.09 -19.54 -19.06
CA TYR A 79 20.67 -20.59 -18.22
C TYR A 79 21.24 -21.70 -19.11
N PHE A 80 22.46 -22.10 -18.82
CA PHE A 80 23.15 -23.21 -19.48
C PHE A 80 23.35 -24.35 -18.47
N SER A 81 23.06 -25.59 -18.87
CA SER A 81 23.28 -26.77 -18.03
C SER A 81 24.78 -27.06 -17.84
N GLU A 82 25.11 -28.08 -17.05
CA GLU A 82 26.49 -28.59 -16.85
C GLU A 82 27.11 -28.98 -18.19
N GLU A 83 26.32 -29.53 -19.13
CA GLU A 83 26.75 -29.88 -20.51
C GLU A 83 26.80 -28.65 -21.43
N GLY A 84 26.52 -27.45 -20.92
CA GLY A 84 26.54 -26.20 -21.69
C GLY A 84 25.34 -26.00 -22.61
N ILE A 85 24.28 -26.78 -22.49
CA ILE A 85 23.09 -26.65 -23.32
C ILE A 85 22.15 -25.60 -22.71
N ARG A 86 21.74 -24.59 -23.53
CA ARG A 86 20.80 -23.56 -23.13
C ARG A 86 19.45 -24.15 -22.74
N GLN A 87 19.01 -23.85 -21.53
CA GLN A 87 17.78 -24.36 -20.97
C GLN A 87 16.56 -23.52 -21.34
N TYR A 88 15.36 -24.10 -21.28
CA TYR A 88 14.06 -23.45 -21.53
C TYR A 88 12.98 -24.07 -20.63
N GLY A 89 11.81 -23.40 -20.57
CA GLY A 89 10.73 -23.83 -19.69
C GLY A 89 11.03 -23.52 -18.22
N TRP A 90 10.51 -24.36 -17.32
CA TRP A 90 10.76 -24.24 -15.89
C TRP A 90 12.07 -24.92 -15.51
N GLN A 91 12.95 -24.20 -14.83
CA GLN A 91 14.22 -24.69 -14.30
C GLN A 91 14.29 -24.42 -12.80
N GLU A 92 14.83 -25.35 -12.03
CA GLU A 92 15.12 -25.16 -10.60
C GLU A 92 16.61 -24.89 -10.43
N ILE A 93 16.93 -23.68 -9.93
CA ILE A 93 18.29 -23.21 -9.69
C ILE A 93 18.32 -22.72 -8.25
N ASP A 94 19.23 -23.24 -7.43
CA ASP A 94 19.38 -22.89 -6.01
C ASP A 94 18.07 -22.98 -5.21
N SER A 95 17.32 -24.07 -5.41
CA SER A 95 16.02 -24.32 -4.76
C SER A 95 14.93 -23.29 -5.10
N LYS A 96 15.11 -22.49 -6.15
CA LYS A 96 14.11 -21.58 -6.70
C LYS A 96 13.77 -21.98 -8.13
N TRP A 97 12.52 -21.72 -8.51
CA TRP A 97 12.05 -22.03 -9.85
C TRP A 97 12.03 -20.75 -10.71
N TYR A 98 12.60 -20.85 -11.92
CA TYR A 98 12.63 -19.80 -12.92
C TYR A 98 12.02 -20.27 -14.23
N TYR A 99 11.51 -19.36 -15.04
CA TYR A 99 10.93 -19.71 -16.33
C TYR A 99 11.69 -19.04 -17.49
N PHE A 100 12.28 -19.86 -18.35
CA PHE A 100 13.12 -19.42 -19.49
C PHE A 100 12.39 -19.43 -20.84
N GLY A 101 11.06 -19.26 -20.82
CA GLY A 101 10.26 -19.18 -22.05
C GLY A 101 10.17 -20.49 -22.82
N SER A 102 9.91 -20.41 -24.15
CA SER A 102 9.87 -21.55 -25.04
C SER A 102 11.27 -21.92 -25.54
N LYS A 103 11.40 -23.12 -26.14
CA LYS A 103 12.64 -23.58 -26.80
C LYS A 103 13.23 -22.53 -27.76
N SER A 104 12.39 -21.77 -28.49
CA SER A 104 12.84 -20.73 -29.41
C SER A 104 13.34 -19.47 -28.71
N LYS A 105 12.88 -19.16 -27.49
CA LYS A 105 13.25 -17.96 -26.73
C LYS A 105 14.41 -18.24 -25.77
N GLY A 106 14.25 -19.18 -24.85
CA GLY A 106 15.26 -19.65 -23.93
C GLY A 106 15.81 -18.65 -22.93
N TYR A 107 15.18 -17.47 -22.74
CA TYR A 107 15.60 -16.46 -21.76
C TYR A 107 14.63 -16.33 -20.59
N MET A 108 15.14 -15.91 -19.42
CA MET A 108 14.40 -15.76 -18.17
C MET A 108 13.31 -14.69 -18.26
N TYR A 109 12.13 -15.03 -17.81
CA TYR A 109 11.01 -14.09 -17.67
C TYR A 109 11.06 -13.45 -16.28
N LYS A 110 10.89 -12.12 -16.23
CA LYS A 110 10.82 -11.31 -15.00
C LYS A 110 9.51 -10.51 -14.99
N ASN A 111 8.91 -10.31 -13.80
CA ASN A 111 7.62 -9.60 -13.63
C ASN A 111 6.51 -10.09 -14.57
N ALA A 112 6.39 -11.39 -14.78
CA ALA A 112 5.55 -11.97 -15.82
C ALA A 112 4.57 -13.02 -15.31
N TRP A 113 3.38 -13.06 -15.91
CA TRP A 113 2.40 -14.13 -15.73
C TRP A 113 2.68 -15.27 -16.71
N ILE A 114 2.88 -16.47 -16.18
CA ILE A 114 3.11 -17.68 -16.94
C ILE A 114 1.84 -18.54 -16.91
N LYS A 115 1.22 -18.75 -18.08
CA LYS A 115 0.03 -19.59 -18.22
C LYS A 115 0.39 -20.86 -18.97
N GLU A 116 0.23 -21.99 -18.34
CA GLU A 116 0.32 -23.29 -18.98
C GLU A 116 -1.02 -23.63 -19.62
N LYS A 117 -1.01 -24.02 -20.92
CA LYS A 117 -2.22 -24.33 -21.69
C LYS A 117 -3.02 -25.46 -20.99
N GLY A 118 -4.28 -25.15 -20.64
CA GLY A 118 -5.18 -26.11 -19.96
C GLY A 118 -4.78 -26.49 -18.51
N LYS A 119 -3.82 -25.77 -17.91
CA LYS A 119 -3.25 -26.05 -16.59
C LYS A 119 -3.25 -24.82 -15.67
N ASN A 120 -2.21 -24.68 -14.89
CA ASN A 120 -2.05 -23.67 -13.86
C ASN A 120 -1.55 -22.33 -14.40
N THR A 121 -1.74 -21.29 -13.60
CA THR A 121 -1.16 -19.96 -13.81
C THR A 121 -0.17 -19.68 -12.69
N TYR A 122 0.97 -19.12 -13.05
CA TYR A 122 2.07 -18.76 -12.15
C TYR A 122 2.44 -17.29 -12.36
N TYR A 123 3.21 -16.73 -11.44
CA TYR A 123 3.83 -15.42 -11.59
C TYR A 123 5.31 -15.53 -11.20
N VAL A 124 6.18 -14.92 -11.98
CA VAL A 124 7.59 -14.75 -11.66
C VAL A 124 7.86 -13.29 -11.29
N GLY A 125 8.61 -13.08 -10.22
CA GLY A 125 8.90 -11.76 -9.66
C GLY A 125 9.93 -10.95 -10.45
N SER A 126 10.40 -9.86 -9.86
CA SER A 126 11.43 -9.00 -10.46
C SER A 126 12.79 -9.69 -10.55
N ASP A 127 13.08 -10.62 -9.65
CA ASP A 127 14.26 -11.47 -9.67
C ASP A 127 14.13 -12.70 -10.61
N GLY A 128 12.97 -12.85 -11.29
CA GLY A 128 12.65 -13.98 -12.15
C GLY A 128 12.16 -15.22 -11.40
N SER A 129 12.25 -15.27 -10.08
CA SER A 129 11.82 -16.44 -9.30
C SER A 129 10.30 -16.60 -9.27
N ARG A 130 9.83 -17.86 -9.22
CA ARG A 130 8.40 -18.20 -9.12
C ARG A 130 7.83 -17.80 -7.77
N CYS A 131 6.80 -16.98 -7.77
CA CYS A 131 6.13 -16.55 -6.55
C CYS A 131 5.38 -17.68 -5.86
N THR A 132 5.49 -17.71 -4.52
CA THR A 132 4.68 -18.54 -3.61
C THR A 132 4.12 -17.66 -2.49
N GLY A 133 2.99 -18.06 -1.88
CA GLY A 133 2.36 -17.23 -0.84
C GLY A 133 1.66 -16.00 -1.37
N TRP A 134 1.70 -14.92 -0.60
CA TRP A 134 1.03 -13.68 -0.94
C TRP A 134 1.84 -12.81 -1.91
N TYR A 135 1.18 -12.31 -2.93
CA TYR A 135 1.70 -11.29 -3.84
C TYR A 135 0.73 -10.10 -3.90
N THR A 136 1.21 -8.90 -3.65
CA THR A 136 0.41 -7.66 -3.68
C THR A 136 1.08 -6.64 -4.60
N GLY A 137 0.40 -6.36 -5.72
CA GLY A 137 0.70 -5.29 -6.66
C GLY A 137 -0.56 -4.43 -6.83
N LYS A 138 -1.02 -4.25 -8.08
CA LYS A 138 -2.32 -3.60 -8.36
C LYS A 138 -3.50 -4.32 -7.68
N ASN A 139 -3.42 -5.64 -7.54
CA ASN A 139 -4.36 -6.48 -6.79
C ASN A 139 -3.57 -7.44 -5.90
N THR A 140 -4.25 -8.08 -4.94
CA THR A 140 -3.67 -9.11 -4.08
C THR A 140 -4.03 -10.50 -4.60
N TYR A 141 -3.02 -11.35 -4.69
CA TYR A 141 -3.09 -12.75 -5.13
C TYR A 141 -2.49 -13.66 -4.08
N TYR A 142 -2.80 -14.94 -4.17
CA TYR A 142 -2.14 -15.98 -3.38
C TYR A 142 -1.73 -17.14 -4.28
N PHE A 143 -0.48 -17.56 -4.15
CA PHE A 143 0.07 -18.72 -4.82
C PHE A 143 0.28 -19.84 -3.80
N ASP A 144 -0.08 -21.06 -4.15
CA ASP A 144 0.13 -22.20 -3.27
C ASP A 144 1.63 -22.55 -3.14
N LYS A 145 1.96 -23.58 -2.34
CA LYS A 145 3.35 -24.02 -2.17
C LYS A 145 4.04 -24.45 -3.46
N LYS A 146 3.27 -24.81 -4.49
CA LYS A 146 3.77 -25.17 -5.84
C LYS A 146 3.78 -23.95 -6.78
N GLY A 147 3.55 -22.73 -6.28
CA GLY A 147 3.50 -21.49 -7.07
C GLY A 147 2.24 -21.34 -7.93
N ARG A 148 1.22 -22.20 -7.79
CA ARG A 148 -0.01 -22.13 -8.59
C ARG A 148 -0.94 -21.06 -8.07
N LEU A 149 -1.48 -20.22 -8.95
CA LEU A 149 -2.46 -19.20 -8.63
C LEU A 149 -3.71 -19.82 -8.01
N VAL A 150 -4.12 -19.32 -6.85
CA VAL A 150 -5.34 -19.75 -6.16
C VAL A 150 -6.53 -18.94 -6.64
N THR A 151 -7.63 -19.65 -6.96
CA THR A 151 -8.96 -19.08 -7.28
C THR A 151 -10.01 -19.67 -6.35
N GLY A 152 -11.21 -19.04 -6.29
CA GLY A 152 -12.30 -19.52 -5.44
C GLY A 152 -12.05 -19.27 -3.95
N TYR A 153 -12.53 -20.18 -3.08
CA TYR A 153 -12.35 -20.09 -1.64
C TYR A 153 -11.08 -20.82 -1.18
N LYS A 154 -10.29 -20.19 -0.32
CA LYS A 154 -9.11 -20.80 0.29
C LYS A 154 -8.99 -20.40 1.77
N LYS A 155 -8.73 -21.37 2.65
CA LYS A 155 -8.36 -21.12 4.05
C LYS A 155 -6.83 -21.04 4.14
N ILE A 156 -6.29 -19.91 4.64
CA ILE A 156 -4.87 -19.62 4.74
C ILE A 156 -4.61 -19.17 6.18
N LYS A 157 -3.77 -19.88 6.91
CA LYS A 157 -3.47 -19.62 8.34
C LYS A 157 -4.74 -19.37 9.16
N GLY A 158 -5.79 -20.18 8.97
CA GLY A 158 -7.05 -20.09 9.70
C GLY A 158 -8.09 -19.11 9.15
N VAL A 159 -7.70 -18.14 8.33
CA VAL A 159 -8.59 -17.14 7.73
C VAL A 159 -9.13 -17.61 6.38
N LYS A 160 -10.43 -17.42 6.14
CA LYS A 160 -11.09 -17.76 4.87
C LYS A 160 -11.01 -16.59 3.89
N TYR A 161 -10.47 -16.84 2.72
CA TYR A 161 -10.32 -15.88 1.63
C TYR A 161 -11.17 -16.30 0.43
N ARG A 162 -11.56 -15.32 -0.39
CA ARG A 162 -12.17 -15.56 -1.69
C ARG A 162 -11.37 -14.84 -2.76
N PHE A 163 -11.06 -15.58 -3.83
CA PHE A 163 -10.40 -15.08 -5.02
C PHE A 163 -11.36 -15.24 -6.21
N ASP A 164 -11.36 -14.28 -7.14
CA ASP A 164 -12.15 -14.38 -8.37
C ASP A 164 -11.52 -15.38 -9.36
N SER A 165 -12.12 -15.55 -10.54
CA SER A 165 -11.63 -16.43 -11.60
C SER A 165 -10.26 -16.01 -12.16
N LYS A 166 -9.84 -14.75 -11.95
CA LYS A 166 -8.51 -14.23 -12.32
C LYS A 166 -7.53 -14.28 -11.13
N GLY A 167 -7.90 -14.93 -10.01
CA GLY A 167 -7.08 -15.08 -8.82
C GLY A 167 -6.97 -13.81 -7.96
N ARG A 168 -7.72 -12.74 -8.23
CA ARG A 168 -7.68 -11.52 -7.42
C ARG A 168 -8.47 -11.73 -6.14
N MET A 169 -7.88 -11.38 -4.99
CA MET A 169 -8.56 -11.49 -3.71
C MET A 169 -9.74 -10.51 -3.64
N THR A 170 -10.94 -11.04 -3.43
CA THR A 170 -12.18 -10.24 -3.35
C THR A 170 -12.75 -10.18 -1.94
N LYS A 171 -12.40 -11.14 -1.06
CA LYS A 171 -12.88 -11.18 0.32
C LYS A 171 -11.93 -11.95 1.24
N SER A 172 -11.78 -11.46 2.48
CA SER A 172 -11.10 -12.17 3.56
C SER A 172 -11.82 -11.97 4.90
N GLY A 173 -11.65 -12.92 5.84
CA GLY A 173 -12.20 -12.85 7.19
C GLY A 173 -13.65 -13.33 7.33
N PRO A 174 -14.38 -12.85 8.37
CA PRO A 174 -15.73 -13.24 8.67
C PRO A 174 -16.71 -12.96 7.53
N ASN A 175 -17.85 -13.70 7.51
CA ASN A 175 -18.85 -13.52 6.47
C ASN A 175 -19.79 -12.36 6.78
N PHE A 176 -19.31 -11.11 6.66
CA PHE A 176 -20.17 -9.93 6.75
C PHE A 176 -20.86 -9.63 5.42
N SER A 177 -22.17 -9.40 5.48
CA SER A 177 -22.92 -8.70 4.44
C SER A 177 -22.79 -7.20 4.70
N LEU A 178 -22.20 -6.46 3.76
CA LEU A 178 -21.96 -5.01 3.83
C LEU A 178 -22.66 -4.30 2.67
N ASN A 179 -23.21 -3.12 2.95
CA ASN A 179 -23.82 -2.21 1.96
C ASN A 179 -22.74 -1.55 1.08
N SER A 180 -21.55 -1.34 1.63
CA SER A 180 -20.40 -0.73 0.94
C SER A 180 -19.89 -1.61 -0.20
N GLN A 181 -19.44 -0.99 -1.28
CA GLN A 181 -18.86 -1.68 -2.44
C GLN A 181 -17.48 -2.27 -2.10
N CYS A 182 -16.67 -1.53 -1.37
CA CYS A 182 -15.37 -1.96 -0.87
C CYS A 182 -15.23 -1.69 0.62
N ALA A 183 -14.50 -2.57 1.31
CA ALA A 183 -14.21 -2.42 2.72
C ALA A 183 -12.94 -3.16 3.13
N ILE A 184 -12.29 -2.66 4.18
CA ILE A 184 -11.21 -3.35 4.87
C ILE A 184 -11.27 -3.06 6.38
N LEU A 185 -10.83 -4.02 7.16
CA LEU A 185 -10.56 -3.87 8.59
C LEU A 185 -9.14 -4.37 8.86
N VAL A 186 -8.30 -3.51 9.41
CA VAL A 186 -6.90 -3.83 9.70
C VAL A 186 -6.55 -3.54 11.16
N GLU A 187 -5.54 -4.21 11.70
CA GLU A 187 -4.84 -3.77 12.90
C GLU A 187 -3.91 -2.62 12.52
N ALA A 188 -4.02 -1.49 13.20
CA ALA A 188 -3.36 -0.24 12.80
C ALA A 188 -1.82 -0.33 12.77
N ASN A 189 -1.20 -0.99 13.75
CA ASN A 189 0.26 -1.02 13.88
C ASN A 189 0.93 -2.03 12.94
N SER A 190 0.34 -3.22 12.80
CA SER A 190 0.92 -4.31 12.00
C SER A 190 0.43 -4.33 10.54
N GLY A 191 -0.62 -3.57 10.21
CA GLY A 191 -1.29 -3.65 8.91
C GLY A 191 -2.01 -5.00 8.66
N LYS A 192 -2.08 -5.90 9.68
CA LYS A 192 -2.73 -7.21 9.55
C LYS A 192 -4.18 -7.06 9.14
N VAL A 193 -4.54 -7.62 7.99
CA VAL A 193 -5.92 -7.62 7.49
C VAL A 193 -6.76 -8.62 8.27
N ILE A 194 -7.81 -8.13 8.93
CA ILE A 194 -8.78 -8.92 9.71
C ILE A 194 -9.98 -9.30 8.83
N PHE A 195 -10.44 -8.34 8.01
CA PHE A 195 -11.54 -8.51 7.05
C PHE A 195 -11.27 -7.68 5.82
N SER A 196 -11.73 -8.17 4.65
CA SER A 196 -11.77 -7.36 3.44
C SER A 196 -12.91 -7.77 2.51
N LYS A 197 -13.40 -6.78 1.75
CA LYS A 197 -14.34 -6.90 0.63
C LYS A 197 -13.86 -5.97 -0.48
N ASN A 198 -13.47 -6.51 -1.63
CA ASN A 198 -12.94 -5.74 -2.77
C ASN A 198 -11.90 -4.66 -2.35
N PRO A 199 -10.88 -5.00 -1.52
CA PRO A 199 -10.03 -4.01 -0.86
C PRO A 199 -9.16 -3.22 -1.83
N ASP A 200 -8.91 -3.74 -3.02
CA ASP A 200 -8.03 -3.17 -4.05
C ASP A 200 -8.80 -2.55 -5.22
N LEU A 201 -10.14 -2.47 -5.13
CA LEU A 201 -10.96 -1.77 -6.10
C LEU A 201 -10.72 -0.26 -5.98
N ARG A 202 -10.29 0.38 -7.07
CA ARG A 202 -10.20 1.85 -7.16
C ARG A 202 -11.58 2.46 -7.04
N HIS A 203 -11.72 3.39 -6.13
CA HIS A 203 -12.98 4.03 -5.79
C HIS A 203 -12.77 5.52 -5.50
N ALA A 204 -13.72 6.36 -5.86
CA ALA A 204 -13.76 7.73 -5.38
C ALA A 204 -13.93 7.73 -3.85
N ASN A 205 -13.17 8.55 -3.16
CA ASN A 205 -13.08 8.50 -1.69
C ASN A 205 -13.61 9.77 -1.00
N ALA A 206 -14.10 10.73 -1.79
CA ALA A 206 -14.69 11.96 -1.28
C ALA A 206 -13.82 12.60 -0.17
N SER A 207 -14.45 13.18 0.83
CA SER A 207 -13.76 13.88 1.93
C SER A 207 -12.92 13.00 2.86
N THR A 208 -12.82 11.66 2.65
CA THR A 208 -11.79 10.88 3.36
C THR A 208 -10.38 11.27 2.92
N THR A 209 -10.24 11.92 1.75
CA THR A 209 -9.04 12.64 1.26
C THR A 209 -8.43 13.56 2.31
N LYS A 210 -9.27 14.24 3.12
CA LYS A 210 -8.83 15.20 4.13
C LYS A 210 -7.96 14.60 5.24
N ILE A 211 -7.91 13.27 5.35
CA ILE A 211 -6.95 12.57 6.22
C ILE A 211 -5.51 12.84 5.72
N MET A 212 -5.27 12.72 4.40
CA MET A 212 -3.96 13.04 3.82
C MET A 212 -3.65 14.54 3.94
N THR A 213 -4.64 15.40 3.75
CA THR A 213 -4.47 16.86 3.94
C THR A 213 -4.06 17.18 5.38
N ALA A 214 -4.66 16.51 6.38
CA ALA A 214 -4.29 16.67 7.78
C ALA A 214 -2.88 16.13 8.08
N VAL A 215 -2.49 14.99 7.50
CA VAL A 215 -1.14 14.45 7.63
C VAL A 215 -0.10 15.46 7.16
N LEU A 216 -0.24 15.99 5.96
CA LEU A 216 0.71 16.97 5.43
C LEU A 216 0.73 18.26 6.23
N ALA A 217 -0.41 18.70 6.77
CA ALA A 217 -0.45 19.88 7.62
C ALA A 217 0.31 19.67 8.95
N VAL A 218 0.15 18.54 9.61
CA VAL A 218 0.85 18.27 10.88
C VAL A 218 2.34 17.95 10.69
N GLU A 219 2.76 17.54 9.50
CA GLU A 219 4.16 17.28 9.19
C GLU A 219 4.93 18.56 8.81
N ASN A 220 4.25 19.56 8.27
CA ASN A 220 4.92 20.72 7.66
C ASN A 220 4.65 22.03 8.38
N CYS A 221 3.76 22.07 9.39
CA CYS A 221 3.37 23.30 10.07
C CYS A 221 3.29 23.15 11.58
N GLU A 222 3.67 24.22 12.28
CA GLU A 222 3.34 24.37 13.70
C GLU A 222 1.85 24.71 13.86
N MET A 223 1.24 24.22 14.95
CA MET A 223 -0.18 24.47 15.20
C MET A 223 -0.52 25.91 15.47
N SER A 224 0.45 26.73 15.87
CA SER A 224 0.37 28.18 16.08
C SER A 224 0.56 29.02 14.84
N GLU A 225 0.92 28.42 13.70
CA GLU A 225 1.06 29.15 12.43
C GLU A 225 -0.27 29.76 11.99
N ILE A 226 -0.17 30.92 11.35
CA ILE A 226 -1.34 31.68 10.92
C ILE A 226 -1.63 31.41 9.46
N VAL A 227 -2.73 30.72 9.20
CA VAL A 227 -3.29 30.49 7.86
C VAL A 227 -4.12 31.71 7.43
N LYS A 228 -3.74 32.34 6.32
CA LYS A 228 -4.50 33.43 5.71
C LYS A 228 -5.35 32.90 4.55
N THR A 229 -6.65 33.14 4.60
CA THR A 229 -7.60 32.60 3.61
C THR A 229 -7.56 33.39 2.29
N SER A 230 -7.59 32.69 1.17
CA SER A 230 -7.64 33.26 -0.19
C SER A 230 -9.07 33.44 -0.71
N LYS A 231 -9.24 34.15 -1.83
CA LYS A 231 -10.52 34.23 -2.56
C LYS A 231 -10.89 32.83 -3.11
N TYR A 232 -9.91 32.08 -3.61
CA TYR A 232 -10.13 30.74 -4.18
C TYR A 232 -10.56 29.72 -3.10
N ALA A 233 -9.91 29.73 -1.94
CA ALA A 233 -10.38 28.88 -0.83
C ALA A 233 -11.81 29.25 -0.41
N ALA A 234 -12.13 30.54 -0.27
CA ALA A 234 -13.48 31.01 0.09
C ALA A 234 -14.57 30.67 -0.95
N SER A 235 -14.21 30.44 -2.21
CA SER A 235 -15.16 30.11 -3.30
C SER A 235 -15.49 28.59 -3.41
N GLN A 236 -14.89 27.75 -2.60
CA GLN A 236 -15.11 26.30 -2.69
C GLN A 236 -16.58 25.92 -2.44
N GLU A 237 -16.98 24.76 -2.98
CA GLU A 237 -18.32 24.20 -2.76
C GLU A 237 -18.53 23.74 -1.30
N PRO A 238 -19.78 23.73 -0.79
CA PRO A 238 -20.10 23.19 0.53
C PRO A 238 -19.69 21.72 0.71
N SER A 239 -19.36 21.28 1.96
CA SER A 239 -19.43 21.93 3.27
C SER A 239 -18.32 22.98 3.44
N LYS A 240 -18.60 24.08 4.13
CA LYS A 240 -17.67 25.22 4.28
C LYS A 240 -17.71 25.82 5.68
N LEU A 241 -16.60 26.43 6.10
CA LEU A 241 -16.52 27.30 7.27
C LEU A 241 -17.14 28.68 6.97
N TYR A 242 -17.26 29.04 5.68
CA TYR A 242 -17.79 30.34 5.20
C TYR A 242 -16.96 31.55 5.67
N PHE A 243 -15.64 31.38 5.74
CA PHE A 243 -14.74 32.51 5.95
C PHE A 243 -14.68 33.43 4.72
N LYS A 244 -14.29 34.69 4.93
CA LYS A 244 -14.02 35.64 3.83
C LYS A 244 -12.53 35.67 3.47
N LYS A 245 -12.20 36.10 2.25
CA LYS A 245 -10.81 36.39 1.84
C LYS A 245 -10.10 37.28 2.88
N GLY A 246 -8.89 36.85 3.28
CA GLY A 246 -8.04 37.61 4.19
C GLY A 246 -8.33 37.35 5.69
N GLU A 247 -9.32 36.55 6.03
CA GLU A 247 -9.46 36.07 7.41
C GLU A 247 -8.26 35.22 7.79
N ARG A 248 -7.88 35.24 9.08
CA ARG A 248 -6.70 34.54 9.60
C ARG A 248 -7.10 33.63 10.76
N PHE A 249 -6.57 32.41 10.74
CA PHE A 249 -6.82 31.40 11.75
C PHE A 249 -5.52 30.72 12.14
N TYR A 250 -5.43 30.16 13.34
CA TYR A 250 -4.35 29.25 13.66
C TYR A 250 -4.51 27.91 12.92
N MET A 251 -3.39 27.28 12.51
CA MET A 251 -3.39 25.99 11.83
C MET A 251 -4.12 24.94 12.65
N GLY A 252 -3.91 24.90 13.97
CA GLY A 252 -4.62 24.00 14.87
C GLY A 252 -6.14 24.10 14.78
N ASP A 253 -6.68 25.31 14.68
CA ASP A 253 -8.12 25.56 14.53
C ASP A 253 -8.62 25.16 13.14
N MET A 254 -7.81 25.39 12.10
CA MET A 254 -8.12 24.95 10.74
C MET A 254 -8.18 23.41 10.65
N LEU A 255 -7.34 22.68 11.38
CA LEU A 255 -7.41 21.21 11.42
C LEU A 255 -8.70 20.70 12.07
N TYR A 256 -9.22 21.37 13.12
CA TYR A 256 -10.55 21.05 13.65
C TYR A 256 -11.65 21.30 12.61
N SER A 257 -11.58 22.43 11.90
CA SER A 257 -12.51 22.75 10.81
C SER A 257 -12.44 21.75 9.64
N LEU A 258 -11.25 21.25 9.33
CA LEU A 258 -11.01 20.23 8.29
C LEU A 258 -11.63 18.89 8.64
N LEU A 259 -11.43 18.42 9.87
CA LEU A 259 -11.67 17.02 10.24
C LEU A 259 -13.05 16.80 10.88
N LEU A 260 -13.61 17.75 11.64
CA LEU A 260 -14.91 17.58 12.28
C LEU A 260 -16.06 17.77 11.28
N PRO A 261 -16.36 19.02 10.82
CA PRO A 261 -17.45 19.27 9.88
C PRO A 261 -17.07 19.03 8.41
N SER A 262 -15.79 18.75 8.15
CA SER A 262 -15.31 18.39 6.79
C SER A 262 -15.28 19.56 5.80
N HIS A 263 -14.94 20.77 6.22
CA HIS A 263 -15.00 21.98 5.38
C HIS A 263 -14.04 21.93 4.19
N ASN A 264 -14.55 22.20 2.98
CA ASN A 264 -13.81 22.17 1.72
C ASN A 264 -12.94 23.43 1.54
N ASP A 265 -13.47 24.60 1.90
CA ASP A 265 -12.74 25.87 1.89
C ASP A 265 -11.51 25.81 2.81
N THR A 266 -11.66 25.22 4.00
CA THR A 266 -10.57 25.00 4.94
C THR A 266 -9.50 24.08 4.35
N ALA A 267 -9.87 22.99 3.67
CA ALA A 267 -8.91 22.10 3.04
C ALA A 267 -8.04 22.80 2.00
N VAL A 268 -8.66 23.68 1.20
CA VAL A 268 -7.95 24.47 0.19
C VAL A 268 -7.05 25.53 0.85
N ALA A 269 -7.53 26.21 1.89
CA ALA A 269 -6.72 27.21 2.61
C ALA A 269 -5.47 26.58 3.25
N ILE A 270 -5.61 25.39 3.84
CA ILE A 270 -4.48 24.60 4.35
C ILE A 270 -3.52 24.22 3.22
N ALA A 271 -4.05 23.73 2.10
CA ALA A 271 -3.23 23.33 0.95
C ALA A 271 -2.44 24.50 0.36
N GLU A 272 -3.04 25.68 0.25
CA GLU A 272 -2.36 26.89 -0.21
C GLU A 272 -1.26 27.34 0.77
N HIS A 273 -1.52 27.22 2.07
CA HIS A 273 -0.55 27.59 3.11
C HIS A 273 0.65 26.64 3.12
N VAL A 274 0.42 25.33 3.17
CA VAL A 274 1.47 24.30 3.26
C VAL A 274 2.26 24.17 1.96
N GLY A 275 1.58 24.11 0.83
CA GLY A 275 2.21 23.86 -0.48
C GLY A 275 2.59 25.14 -1.24
N GLY A 276 2.21 26.33 -0.74
CA GLY A 276 2.31 27.59 -1.49
C GLY A 276 1.33 27.70 -2.67
N SER A 277 0.74 26.59 -3.09
CA SER A 277 -0.38 26.49 -4.03
C SER A 277 -1.07 25.15 -3.92
N THR A 278 -2.35 25.09 -4.30
CA THR A 278 -3.12 23.83 -4.34
C THR A 278 -2.46 22.78 -5.22
N LYS A 279 -1.90 23.18 -6.38
CA LYS A 279 -1.22 22.26 -7.31
C LYS A 279 0.02 21.61 -6.66
N LYS A 280 0.88 22.40 -6.04
CA LYS A 280 2.07 21.87 -5.34
C LYS A 280 1.67 20.96 -4.18
N PHE A 281 0.65 21.34 -3.41
CA PHE A 281 0.14 20.52 -2.32
C PHE A 281 -0.40 19.16 -2.80
N VAL A 282 -1.12 19.13 -3.92
CA VAL A 282 -1.60 17.87 -4.54
C VAL A 282 -0.43 16.96 -4.96
N ASN A 283 0.66 17.53 -5.47
CA ASN A 283 1.89 16.76 -5.74
C ASN A 283 2.43 16.16 -4.43
N MET A 284 2.55 16.94 -3.36
CA MET A 284 2.97 16.43 -2.03
C MET A 284 2.05 15.29 -1.53
N MET A 285 0.72 15.38 -1.75
CA MET A 285 -0.22 14.31 -1.39
C MET A 285 0.08 13.02 -2.15
N ASN A 286 0.40 13.08 -3.44
CA ASN A 286 0.71 11.91 -4.26
C ASN A 286 2.10 11.34 -3.94
N GLU A 287 3.09 12.18 -3.67
CA GLU A 287 4.41 11.78 -3.18
C GLU A 287 4.30 11.04 -1.84
N LYS A 288 3.56 11.60 -0.87
CA LYS A 288 3.31 10.93 0.41
C LYS A 288 2.55 9.62 0.23
N ALA A 289 1.58 9.55 -0.68
CA ALA A 289 0.89 8.30 -0.98
C ALA A 289 1.84 7.25 -1.53
N ALA A 290 2.77 7.62 -2.42
CA ALA A 290 3.79 6.72 -2.95
C ALA A 290 4.77 6.26 -1.85
N GLU A 291 5.24 7.16 -0.98
CA GLU A 291 6.07 6.86 0.19
C GLU A 291 5.41 5.81 1.11
N LEU A 292 4.10 5.93 1.33
CA LEU A 292 3.32 4.98 2.12
C LEU A 292 3.00 3.67 1.37
N GLY A 293 3.51 3.49 0.15
CA GLY A 293 3.26 2.32 -0.70
C GLY A 293 1.80 2.22 -1.17
N CYS A 294 1.12 3.36 -1.36
CA CYS A 294 -0.26 3.43 -1.86
C CYS A 294 -0.28 3.43 -3.40
N THR A 295 -0.02 2.29 -4.00
CA THR A 295 0.17 2.13 -5.47
C THR A 295 -1.11 2.28 -6.30
N ASN A 296 -2.27 2.32 -5.66
CA ASN A 296 -3.57 2.49 -6.32
C ASN A 296 -4.31 3.73 -5.81
N THR A 297 -3.58 4.80 -5.54
CA THR A 297 -4.09 6.08 -5.06
C THR A 297 -3.62 7.22 -5.95
N HIS A 298 -4.52 8.13 -6.27
CA HIS A 298 -4.22 9.38 -6.94
C HIS A 298 -5.13 10.48 -6.42
N PHE A 299 -4.54 11.50 -5.84
CA PHE A 299 -5.22 12.70 -5.38
C PHE A 299 -5.17 13.79 -6.46
N ALA A 300 -6.31 14.40 -6.75
CA ALA A 300 -6.42 15.56 -7.64
C ALA A 300 -6.82 16.84 -6.90
N THR A 301 -7.36 16.70 -5.68
CA THR A 301 -7.80 17.84 -4.84
C THR A 301 -7.50 17.59 -3.37
N PRO A 302 -7.28 18.65 -2.54
CA PRO A 302 -7.04 18.50 -1.10
C PRO A 302 -8.30 18.24 -0.29
N ASN A 303 -9.49 18.47 -0.85
CA ASN A 303 -10.78 18.34 -0.18
C ASN A 303 -11.55 17.08 -0.55
N GLY A 304 -11.17 16.40 -1.65
CA GLY A 304 -11.83 15.19 -2.12
C GLY A 304 -13.02 15.40 -3.04
N LEU A 305 -13.23 16.63 -3.56
CA LEU A 305 -14.14 16.86 -4.65
C LEU A 305 -13.56 16.27 -5.93
N ASP A 306 -14.33 15.45 -6.62
CA ASP A 306 -13.88 14.54 -7.68
C ASP A 306 -14.59 14.75 -9.04
N ALA A 307 -15.37 15.83 -9.18
CA ALA A 307 -16.13 16.10 -10.39
C ALA A 307 -15.22 16.18 -11.64
N GLY A 308 -15.37 15.19 -12.53
CA GLY A 308 -14.58 15.10 -13.77
C GLY A 308 -13.09 14.81 -13.58
N LEU A 309 -12.60 14.63 -12.36
CA LEU A 309 -11.19 14.45 -12.04
C LEU A 309 -10.80 12.98 -11.85
N ASN A 310 -9.53 12.67 -12.14
CA ASN A 310 -8.92 11.38 -11.85
C ASN A 310 -8.51 11.33 -10.37
N HIS A 311 -9.51 11.23 -9.45
CA HIS A 311 -9.35 11.22 -8.01
C HIS A 311 -9.88 9.92 -7.43
N TYR A 312 -8.98 9.07 -6.92
CA TYR A 312 -9.34 7.75 -6.41
C TYR A 312 -8.33 7.22 -5.38
N THR A 313 -8.76 6.25 -4.62
CA THR A 313 -7.92 5.40 -3.78
C THR A 313 -8.50 3.98 -3.73
N THR A 314 -7.94 3.10 -2.91
CA THR A 314 -8.52 1.82 -2.54
C THR A 314 -8.78 1.75 -1.04
N ALA A 315 -9.64 0.83 -0.59
CA ALA A 315 -9.84 0.64 0.84
C ALA A 315 -8.52 0.24 1.55
N ARG A 316 -7.66 -0.53 0.87
CA ARG A 316 -6.35 -0.90 1.38
C ARG A 316 -5.41 0.29 1.52
N ASP A 317 -5.28 1.10 0.49
CA ASP A 317 -4.38 2.25 0.52
C ASP A 317 -4.85 3.30 1.53
N MET A 318 -6.16 3.57 1.59
CA MET A 318 -6.71 4.47 2.61
C MET A 318 -6.49 3.93 4.03
N ALA A 319 -6.51 2.61 4.25
CA ALA A 319 -6.17 2.04 5.56
C ALA A 319 -4.70 2.28 5.93
N LYS A 320 -3.76 2.23 4.98
CA LYS A 320 -2.36 2.61 5.23
C LYS A 320 -2.25 4.09 5.60
N ILE A 321 -2.88 4.99 4.82
CA ILE A 321 -2.90 6.43 5.09
C ILE A 321 -3.52 6.71 6.47
N ALA A 322 -4.62 6.07 6.81
CA ALA A 322 -5.28 6.22 8.11
C ALA A 322 -4.44 5.67 9.27
N SER A 323 -3.73 4.53 9.08
CA SER A 323 -2.80 3.98 10.07
C SER A 323 -1.64 4.93 10.32
N TYR A 324 -1.09 5.52 9.27
CA TYR A 324 -0.04 6.53 9.37
C TYR A 324 -0.54 7.79 10.08
N ALA A 325 -1.70 8.33 9.68
CA ALA A 325 -2.32 9.49 10.32
C ALA A 325 -2.59 9.26 11.82
N TRP A 326 -2.94 8.03 12.20
CA TRP A 326 -3.21 7.67 13.60
C TRP A 326 -1.98 7.73 14.50
N GLN A 327 -0.77 7.78 13.97
CA GLN A 327 0.46 7.94 14.76
C GLN A 327 0.58 9.35 15.36
N TYR A 328 -0.05 10.36 14.74
CA TYR A 328 -0.02 11.76 15.20
C TYR A 328 -1.03 11.99 16.32
N SER A 329 -0.53 12.35 17.52
CA SER A 329 -1.37 12.62 18.70
C SER A 329 -2.40 13.73 18.42
N ARG A 330 -1.99 14.77 17.69
CA ARG A 330 -2.86 15.88 17.30
C ARG A 330 -4.04 15.42 16.43
N ILE A 331 -3.80 14.55 15.46
CA ILE A 331 -4.90 14.00 14.63
C ILE A 331 -5.84 13.16 15.52
N ARG A 332 -5.30 12.32 16.40
CA ARG A 332 -6.13 11.51 17.32
C ARG A 332 -7.02 12.36 18.21
N GLU A 333 -6.46 13.43 18.78
CA GLU A 333 -7.19 14.39 19.61
C GLU A 333 -8.38 15.00 18.82
N ILE A 334 -8.08 15.55 17.64
CA ILE A 334 -9.07 16.25 16.82
C ILE A 334 -10.20 15.28 16.40
N VAL A 335 -9.87 14.14 15.78
CA VAL A 335 -10.90 13.22 15.26
C VAL A 335 -11.74 12.55 16.35
N GLY A 336 -11.26 12.51 17.59
CA GLY A 336 -11.99 12.06 18.77
C GLY A 336 -12.90 13.13 19.39
N THR A 337 -12.84 14.37 18.89
CA THR A 337 -13.62 15.50 19.44
C THR A 337 -15.03 15.53 18.81
N ARG A 338 -16.07 15.71 19.63
CA ARG A 338 -17.47 15.81 19.19
C ARG A 338 -17.80 17.20 18.66
N THR A 339 -17.42 18.22 19.43
CA THR A 339 -17.68 19.64 19.14
C THR A 339 -16.48 20.49 19.51
N LYS A 340 -16.24 21.57 18.79
CA LYS A 340 -15.17 22.54 19.07
C LYS A 340 -15.61 23.92 18.63
N THR A 341 -15.41 24.91 19.48
CA THR A 341 -15.51 26.33 19.09
C THR A 341 -14.12 26.83 18.74
N ILE A 342 -13.97 27.40 17.57
CA ILE A 342 -12.74 28.07 17.11
C ILE A 342 -13.00 29.57 16.90
N LYS A 343 -11.93 30.36 16.81
CA LYS A 343 -12.02 31.80 16.54
C LYS A 343 -11.05 32.19 15.43
N ASN A 344 -11.45 33.15 14.57
CA ASN A 344 -10.45 33.83 13.76
C ASN A 344 -9.67 34.86 14.61
N LEU A 345 -8.58 35.40 14.08
CA LEU A 345 -7.74 36.36 14.81
C LEU A 345 -8.42 37.72 15.08
N LYS A 346 -9.63 37.96 14.52
CA LYS A 346 -10.47 39.11 14.84
C LYS A 346 -11.55 38.80 15.89
N GLY A 347 -11.53 37.60 16.47
CA GLY A 347 -12.45 37.20 17.55
C GLY A 347 -13.79 36.63 17.08
N LYS A 348 -14.09 36.53 15.77
CA LYS A 348 -15.28 35.88 15.27
C LYS A 348 -15.24 34.39 15.56
N THR A 349 -16.28 33.85 16.18
CA THR A 349 -16.40 32.44 16.62
C THR A 349 -17.12 31.59 15.59
N TYR A 350 -16.73 30.29 15.55
CA TYR A 350 -17.32 29.27 14.69
C TYR A 350 -17.48 27.99 15.51
N ASN A 351 -18.69 27.43 15.55
CA ASN A 351 -18.99 26.19 16.23
C ASN A 351 -18.87 25.02 15.25
N LEU A 352 -18.00 24.08 15.56
CA LEU A 352 -17.71 22.91 14.75
C LEU A 352 -18.30 21.68 15.38
N VAL A 353 -18.99 20.86 14.58
CA VAL A 353 -19.62 19.61 15.02
C VAL A 353 -19.08 18.48 14.15
N SER A 354 -18.65 17.39 14.78
CA SER A 354 -18.15 16.22 14.07
C SER A 354 -19.27 15.57 13.25
N THR A 355 -18.95 15.16 12.04
CA THR A 355 -19.86 14.35 11.20
C THR A 355 -19.90 12.88 11.59
N ASN A 356 -19.08 12.46 12.55
CA ASN A 356 -19.01 11.07 12.98
C ASN A 356 -20.11 10.73 13.98
N ARG A 357 -21.20 10.15 13.48
CA ARG A 357 -22.38 9.72 14.26
C ARG A 357 -22.01 8.78 15.42
N LEU A 358 -21.00 7.89 15.23
CA LEU A 358 -20.60 6.93 16.27
C LEU A 358 -19.95 7.60 17.48
N LEU A 359 -19.29 8.76 17.31
CA LEU A 359 -18.81 9.59 18.43
C LEU A 359 -20.00 10.17 19.23
N HIS A 360 -21.01 10.70 18.56
CA HIS A 360 -22.20 11.28 19.19
C HIS A 360 -23.02 10.23 19.96
N GLU A 361 -23.12 9.02 19.40
CA GLU A 361 -23.79 7.88 20.04
C GLU A 361 -22.97 7.28 21.21
N GLY A 362 -21.73 7.72 21.40
CA GLY A 362 -20.89 7.22 22.50
C GLY A 362 -20.43 5.79 22.30
N MET A 363 -20.22 5.33 21.07
CA MET A 363 -19.71 3.98 20.80
C MET A 363 -18.39 3.76 21.57
N ALA A 364 -18.38 2.74 22.44
CA ALA A 364 -17.24 2.49 23.32
C ALA A 364 -15.97 2.16 22.54
N GLY A 365 -14.87 2.86 22.83
CA GLY A 365 -13.57 2.69 22.20
C GLY A 365 -13.41 3.38 20.84
N ILE A 366 -14.44 4.09 20.34
CA ILE A 366 -14.35 4.83 19.07
C ILE A 366 -13.34 5.97 19.16
N GLY A 367 -12.36 6.02 18.23
CA GLY A 367 -11.35 7.06 18.15
C GLY A 367 -11.57 8.11 17.07
N GLY A 368 -12.55 7.92 16.21
CA GLY A 368 -12.78 8.75 15.02
C GLY A 368 -12.97 7.83 13.80
N MET A 369 -12.81 8.25 12.55
CA MET A 369 -11.89 9.24 12.04
C MET A 369 -12.62 10.22 11.09
N LYS A 370 -13.03 9.78 9.85
CA LYS A 370 -13.52 10.70 8.80
C LYS A 370 -14.64 10.12 7.95
N THR A 371 -15.67 10.92 7.70
CA THR A 371 -16.74 10.65 6.72
C THR A 371 -16.40 11.24 5.36
N GLY A 372 -17.02 10.74 4.29
CA GLY A 372 -16.98 11.30 2.97
C GLY A 372 -18.27 11.03 2.21
N TYR A 373 -18.65 11.93 1.31
CA TYR A 373 -19.73 11.76 0.37
C TYR A 373 -19.52 12.65 -0.87
N THR A 374 -19.68 12.08 -2.04
CA THR A 374 -20.00 12.70 -3.31
C THR A 374 -20.93 11.73 -4.04
N ASP A 375 -21.65 12.19 -5.06
CA ASP A 375 -22.54 11.30 -5.83
C ASP A 375 -21.76 10.13 -6.46
N LYS A 376 -20.54 10.39 -6.93
CA LYS A 376 -19.63 9.37 -7.48
C LYS A 376 -19.10 8.39 -6.42
N ALA A 377 -18.77 8.89 -5.24
CA ALA A 377 -18.17 8.09 -4.17
C ALA A 377 -19.22 7.29 -3.36
N GLY A 378 -20.47 7.73 -3.35
CA GLY A 378 -21.44 7.25 -2.36
C GLY A 378 -21.00 7.57 -0.94
N GLN A 379 -21.56 6.87 0.03
CA GLN A 379 -21.25 7.08 1.44
C GLN A 379 -19.95 6.36 1.83
N CYS A 380 -18.96 7.13 2.29
CA CYS A 380 -17.64 6.67 2.67
C CYS A 380 -17.37 6.91 4.16
N PHE A 381 -16.61 6.03 4.81
CA PHE A 381 -16.19 6.20 6.20
C PHE A 381 -14.85 5.53 6.48
N VAL A 382 -14.00 6.22 7.19
CA VAL A 382 -12.82 5.69 7.86
C VAL A 382 -13.05 5.76 9.36
N GLY A 383 -13.06 4.62 10.03
CA GLY A 383 -13.29 4.51 11.47
C GLY A 383 -12.11 3.90 12.19
N VAL A 384 -11.84 4.37 13.42
CA VAL A 384 -10.81 3.84 14.31
C VAL A 384 -11.43 3.41 15.61
N ILE A 385 -11.04 2.25 16.12
CA ILE A 385 -11.51 1.74 17.41
C ILE A 385 -10.39 1.09 18.21
N LYS A 386 -10.40 1.28 19.53
CA LYS A 386 -9.55 0.53 20.47
C LYS A 386 -10.25 -0.77 20.85
N GLY A 387 -9.61 -1.91 20.58
CA GLY A 387 -10.08 -3.23 20.95
C GLY A 387 -9.92 -3.51 22.44
N LEU A 388 -10.69 -4.48 22.97
CA LEU A 388 -10.58 -4.96 24.34
C LEU A 388 -9.22 -5.61 24.64
N ASN A 389 -8.53 -6.10 23.60
CA ASN A 389 -7.16 -6.61 23.66
C ASN A 389 -6.07 -5.52 23.65
N GLY A 390 -6.44 -4.24 23.81
CA GLY A 390 -5.53 -3.10 23.81
C GLY A 390 -5.05 -2.64 22.43
N LYS A 391 -5.33 -3.38 21.36
CA LYS A 391 -4.92 -3.03 20.00
C LYS A 391 -5.85 -2.01 19.37
N THR A 392 -5.31 -1.24 18.40
CA THR A 392 -6.09 -0.30 17.61
C THR A 392 -6.42 -0.90 16.26
N TYR A 393 -7.66 -0.71 15.80
CA TYR A 393 -8.13 -1.20 14.51
C TYR A 393 -8.70 -0.07 13.67
N ILE A 394 -8.46 -0.15 12.36
CA ILE A 394 -8.96 0.80 11.37
C ILE A 394 -9.89 0.07 10.42
N SER A 395 -11.10 0.61 10.24
CA SER A 395 -12.04 0.19 9.20
C SER A 395 -12.14 1.25 8.12
N VAL A 396 -12.12 0.84 6.86
CA VAL A 396 -12.43 1.69 5.71
C VAL A 396 -13.60 1.08 4.97
N THR A 397 -14.61 1.89 4.65
CA THR A 397 -15.77 1.50 3.86
C THR A 397 -16.05 2.57 2.82
N PHE A 398 -16.23 2.17 1.54
CA PHE A 398 -16.52 3.05 0.42
C PHE A 398 -17.74 2.56 -0.36
N GLY A 399 -18.52 3.50 -0.90
CA GLY A 399 -19.60 3.21 -1.81
C GLY A 399 -20.82 2.56 -1.17
N ALA A 400 -21.16 2.87 0.09
CA ALA A 400 -22.47 2.52 0.61
C ALA A 400 -23.53 3.43 -0.03
N ARG A 401 -24.68 2.84 -0.41
CA ARG A 401 -25.74 3.56 -1.14
C ARG A 401 -26.46 4.60 -0.28
N THR A 402 -26.58 4.34 1.03
CA THR A 402 -27.33 5.18 1.96
C THR A 402 -26.49 5.55 3.18
N THR A 403 -26.83 6.65 3.84
CA THR A 403 -26.24 7.06 5.12
C THR A 403 -26.36 5.99 6.19
N ASP A 404 -27.54 5.36 6.30
CA ASP A 404 -27.76 4.29 7.27
C ASP A 404 -26.94 3.03 6.93
N GLY A 405 -26.79 2.71 5.65
CA GLY A 405 -25.92 1.63 5.17
C GLY A 405 -24.46 1.85 5.58
N ARG A 406 -23.94 3.07 5.45
CA ARG A 406 -22.59 3.45 5.94
C ARG A 406 -22.43 3.15 7.42
N TRP A 407 -23.40 3.60 8.24
CA TRP A 407 -23.30 3.45 9.70
C TRP A 407 -23.53 2.00 10.15
N ALA A 408 -24.40 1.25 9.46
CA ALA A 408 -24.58 -0.18 9.71
C ALA A 408 -23.28 -0.97 9.45
N ASP A 409 -22.61 -0.67 8.35
CA ASP A 409 -21.33 -1.31 8.00
C ASP A 409 -20.21 -0.92 8.99
N ALA A 410 -20.11 0.37 9.33
CA ALA A 410 -19.14 0.87 10.30
C ALA A 410 -19.32 0.20 11.67
N ARG A 411 -20.55 0.15 12.22
CA ARG A 411 -20.82 -0.53 13.50
C ARG A 411 -20.47 -2.00 13.43
N LYS A 412 -20.82 -2.70 12.36
CA LYS A 412 -20.55 -4.13 12.19
C LYS A 412 -19.05 -4.42 12.25
N LEU A 413 -18.23 -3.68 11.49
CA LEU A 413 -16.78 -3.88 11.45
C LEU A 413 -16.11 -3.46 12.75
N LEU A 414 -16.46 -2.29 13.29
CA LEU A 414 -15.84 -1.75 14.49
C LEU A 414 -16.23 -2.53 15.76
N SER A 415 -17.51 -2.94 15.91
CA SER A 415 -17.91 -3.81 17.03
C SER A 415 -17.21 -5.16 16.97
N TYR A 416 -17.04 -5.74 15.79
CA TYR A 416 -16.27 -6.97 15.64
C TYR A 416 -14.81 -6.77 16.05
N ALA A 417 -14.17 -5.69 15.55
CA ALA A 417 -12.79 -5.36 15.89
C ALA A 417 -12.58 -5.15 17.40
N ARG A 418 -13.52 -4.45 18.05
CA ARG A 418 -13.49 -4.20 19.49
C ARG A 418 -13.43 -5.48 20.31
N ASN A 419 -14.14 -6.52 19.89
CA ASN A 419 -14.29 -7.79 20.62
C ASN A 419 -13.26 -8.86 20.21
N LEU A 420 -12.24 -8.51 19.41
CA LEU A 420 -11.14 -9.42 19.10
C LEU A 420 -10.31 -9.71 20.36
N LYS A 421 -9.97 -10.99 20.54
CA LYS A 421 -9.12 -11.49 21.64
C LYS A 421 -7.64 -11.45 21.26
#